data_f12385a6865959242d8afed45c389cf2
#
_entry.id   f12385a6865959242d8afed45c389cf2
#
_cell.length_a   1.000
_cell.length_b   1.000
_cell.length_c   1.000
_cell.angle_alpha   90.00
_cell.angle_beta   90.00
_cell.angle_gamma   90.00
#
_symmetry.space_group_name_H-M   'P 1'
#
loop_
_entity.id
_entity.type
_entity.pdbx_description
1 polymer ?
#
loop_
_entity_poly.entity_id
_entity_poly.type
_entity_poly.pdbx_seq_one_letter_code
_entity_poly.pdbx_strand_id
1 'polypeptide(L)'
;TSFADKVYFCNSGTEAVEAAIKFSRKAAREQYGPGKTGIVAFHGAFHGRTMGALALTAREKYQAAFRPLMPDVSFAPFNDSAAAERLIGPQTCAVFVEPVQGEGGIHPATREFLHNLRELCNRFGAALVFDEIQCGMGRTGTLWAYEQTGVAPDMMTAAKALGGGLPIGATLLTDQIASALAPGDH
;
A
#
# COMPACT_ATOMS: atom_id res chain seq x y z
N THR A 1 10.94 7.45 14.31
CA THR A 1 11.25 6.02 14.41
C THR A 1 10.75 5.22 13.20
N SER A 2 10.65 5.84 12.04
CA SER A 2 10.34 5.20 10.75
C SER A 2 10.99 5.99 9.61
N PHE A 3 10.78 5.57 8.36
CA PHE A 3 11.20 6.29 7.14
C PHE A 3 10.42 7.59 6.91
N ALA A 4 9.27 7.76 7.56
CA ALA A 4 8.28 8.78 7.23
C ALA A 4 8.58 10.14 7.88
N ASP A 5 8.20 11.20 7.18
CA ASP A 5 8.30 12.59 7.60
C ASP A 5 6.98 13.14 8.14
N LYS A 6 5.86 12.62 7.63
CA LYS A 6 4.49 13.02 7.99
C LYS A 6 3.61 11.82 8.32
N VAL A 7 2.54 12.08 9.07
CA VAL A 7 1.53 11.09 9.39
C VAL A 7 0.13 11.70 9.27
N TYR A 8 -0.77 10.92 8.66
CA TYR A 8 -2.20 11.19 8.65
C TYR A 8 -2.89 10.16 9.57
N PHE A 9 -3.65 10.63 10.55
CA PHE A 9 -4.40 9.76 11.48
C PHE A 9 -5.84 9.57 11.02
N CYS A 10 -6.37 8.38 11.23
CA CYS A 10 -7.76 7.98 10.96
C CYS A 10 -8.23 6.97 12.02
N ASN A 11 -9.41 6.36 11.83
CA ASN A 11 -10.01 5.52 12.86
C ASN A 11 -9.78 4.01 12.65
N SER A 12 -9.31 3.61 11.48
CA SER A 12 -9.19 2.19 11.12
C SER A 12 -8.13 1.95 10.05
N GLY A 13 -7.70 0.68 9.92
CA GLY A 13 -6.76 0.28 8.87
C GLY A 13 -7.33 0.46 7.46
N THR A 14 -8.62 0.18 7.27
CA THR A 14 -9.24 0.37 5.94
C THR A 14 -9.28 1.85 5.54
N GLU A 15 -9.49 2.78 6.48
CA GLU A 15 -9.39 4.22 6.21
C GLU A 15 -7.95 4.65 5.92
N ALA A 16 -6.96 4.06 6.59
CA ALA A 16 -5.56 4.31 6.27
C ALA A 16 -5.23 3.87 4.83
N VAL A 17 -5.75 2.73 4.38
CA VAL A 17 -5.60 2.27 2.98
C VAL A 17 -6.32 3.21 2.01
N GLU A 18 -7.55 3.66 2.30
CA GLU A 18 -8.27 4.65 1.48
C GLU A 18 -7.48 5.95 1.34
N ALA A 19 -6.90 6.43 2.45
CA ALA A 19 -6.04 7.61 2.43
C ALA A 19 -4.80 7.37 1.54
N ALA A 20 -4.12 6.24 1.67
CA ALA A 20 -2.97 5.90 0.85
C ALA A 20 -3.31 5.83 -0.64
N ILE A 21 -4.48 5.29 -1.03
CA ILE A 21 -4.99 5.30 -2.41
C ILE A 21 -5.16 6.75 -2.92
N LYS A 22 -5.83 7.59 -2.15
CA LYS A 22 -6.08 8.99 -2.51
C LYS A 22 -4.79 9.78 -2.64
N PHE A 23 -3.89 9.63 -1.68
CA PHE A 23 -2.61 10.33 -1.64
C PHE A 23 -1.70 9.92 -2.80
N SER A 24 -1.63 8.62 -3.11
CA SER A 24 -0.90 8.13 -4.29
C SER A 24 -1.40 8.74 -5.58
N ARG A 25 -2.71 8.70 -5.80
CA ARG A 25 -3.33 9.25 -7.02
C ARG A 25 -3.14 10.75 -7.12
N LYS A 26 -3.29 11.49 -6.00
CA LYS A 26 -3.08 12.93 -6.01
C LYS A 26 -1.62 13.28 -6.28
N ALA A 27 -0.66 12.67 -5.59
CA ALA A 27 0.76 12.92 -5.81
C ALA A 27 1.17 12.60 -7.25
N ALA A 28 0.72 11.47 -7.79
CA ALA A 28 0.99 11.11 -9.18
C ALA A 28 0.36 12.10 -10.18
N ARG A 29 -0.86 12.57 -9.92
CA ARG A 29 -1.54 13.55 -10.76
C ARG A 29 -0.80 14.90 -10.81
N GLU A 30 -0.36 15.39 -9.65
CA GLU A 30 0.37 16.66 -9.55
C GLU A 30 1.72 16.58 -10.26
N GLN A 31 2.42 15.45 -10.15
CA GLN A 31 3.77 15.29 -10.71
C GLN A 31 3.79 14.84 -12.17
N TYR A 32 2.83 14.00 -12.60
CA TYR A 32 2.87 13.32 -13.91
C TYR A 32 1.61 13.54 -14.76
N GLY A 33 0.61 14.24 -14.23
CA GLY A 33 -0.64 14.49 -14.91
C GLY A 33 -1.75 13.45 -14.65
N PRO A 34 -2.97 13.68 -15.18
CA PRO A 34 -4.19 12.97 -14.78
C PRO A 34 -4.28 11.50 -15.23
N GLY A 35 -3.43 11.06 -16.15
CA GLY A 35 -3.50 9.72 -16.70
C GLY A 35 -2.80 8.63 -15.86
N LYS A 36 -2.09 9.01 -14.79
CA LYS A 36 -1.34 8.08 -13.93
C LYS A 36 -2.19 7.65 -12.73
N THR A 37 -3.09 6.69 -12.94
CA THR A 37 -4.11 6.25 -11.97
C THR A 37 -4.01 4.79 -11.55
N GLY A 38 -3.23 3.99 -12.29
CA GLY A 38 -3.13 2.54 -12.09
C GLY A 38 -2.53 2.15 -10.75
N ILE A 39 -3.11 1.14 -10.12
CA ILE A 39 -2.60 0.55 -8.87
C ILE A 39 -2.33 -0.93 -9.11
N VAL A 40 -1.17 -1.39 -8.66
CA VAL A 40 -0.82 -2.81 -8.65
C VAL A 40 -0.89 -3.32 -7.21
N ALA A 41 -1.60 -4.43 -7.01
CA ALA A 41 -1.67 -5.17 -5.76
C ALA A 41 -1.40 -6.67 -6.01
N PHE A 42 -1.45 -7.51 -5.00
CA PHE A 42 -1.03 -8.90 -5.13
C PHE A 42 -2.14 -9.88 -4.73
N HIS A 43 -2.20 -11.03 -5.42
CA HIS A 43 -3.09 -12.12 -5.02
C HIS A 43 -2.78 -12.57 -3.59
N GLY A 44 -3.82 -12.92 -2.86
CA GLY A 44 -3.70 -13.27 -1.44
C GLY A 44 -3.71 -12.09 -0.47
N ALA A 45 -3.58 -10.85 -0.95
CA ALA A 45 -3.60 -9.66 -0.10
C ALA A 45 -4.95 -9.40 0.56
N PHE A 46 -4.89 -8.71 1.70
CA PHE A 46 -6.05 -8.17 2.39
C PHE A 46 -5.77 -6.73 2.83
N HIS A 47 -6.42 -5.76 2.16
CA HIS A 47 -6.22 -4.34 2.43
C HIS A 47 -7.44 -3.66 3.08
N GLY A 48 -8.56 -4.35 3.23
CA GLY A 48 -9.77 -3.82 3.88
C GLY A 48 -11.07 -4.14 3.15
N ARG A 49 -12.17 -3.53 3.61
CA ARG A 49 -13.54 -3.81 3.14
C ARG A 49 -14.30 -2.59 2.66
N THR A 50 -13.78 -1.36 2.77
CA THR A 50 -14.33 -0.18 2.08
C THR A 50 -14.13 -0.31 0.58
N MET A 51 -14.84 0.44 -0.24
CA MET A 51 -14.89 0.20 -1.69
C MET A 51 -13.52 0.29 -2.38
N GLY A 52 -12.67 1.26 -1.99
CA GLY A 52 -11.31 1.36 -2.53
C GLY A 52 -10.39 0.26 -1.98
N ALA A 53 -10.38 0.03 -0.67
CA ALA A 53 -9.57 -1.02 -0.05
C ALA A 53 -10.00 -2.42 -0.52
N LEU A 54 -11.31 -2.64 -0.74
CA LEU A 54 -11.85 -3.88 -1.30
C LEU A 54 -11.37 -4.10 -2.74
N ALA A 55 -11.25 -3.02 -3.53
CA ALA A 55 -10.72 -3.11 -4.89
C ALA A 55 -9.27 -3.63 -4.92
N LEU A 56 -8.48 -3.41 -3.85
CA LEU A 56 -7.12 -3.93 -3.71
C LEU A 56 -7.05 -5.34 -3.06
N THR A 57 -8.17 -5.86 -2.57
CA THR A 57 -8.23 -7.17 -1.91
C THR A 57 -8.65 -8.24 -2.92
N ALA A 58 -7.67 -8.94 -3.50
CA ALA A 58 -7.85 -9.89 -4.61
C ALA A 58 -8.56 -11.19 -4.18
N ARG A 59 -9.80 -11.09 -3.73
CA ARG A 59 -10.63 -12.24 -3.32
C ARG A 59 -12.02 -12.16 -3.88
N GLU A 60 -12.32 -12.99 -4.88
CA GLU A 60 -13.62 -13.00 -5.58
C GLU A 60 -14.80 -13.06 -4.61
N LYS A 61 -14.76 -13.93 -3.60
CA LYS A 61 -15.83 -14.06 -2.60
C LYS A 61 -16.14 -12.77 -1.83
N TYR A 62 -15.19 -11.82 -1.79
CA TYR A 62 -15.38 -10.53 -1.12
C TYR A 62 -15.83 -9.43 -2.09
N GLN A 63 -15.45 -9.55 -3.36
CA GLN A 63 -15.67 -8.51 -4.35
C GLN A 63 -16.98 -8.69 -5.14
N ALA A 64 -17.38 -9.94 -5.41
CA ALA A 64 -18.44 -10.27 -6.38
C ALA A 64 -19.74 -9.50 -6.16
N ALA A 65 -20.22 -9.41 -4.91
CA ALA A 65 -21.46 -8.75 -4.57
C ALA A 65 -21.44 -7.22 -4.63
N PHE A 66 -20.23 -6.63 -4.73
CA PHE A 66 -20.04 -5.17 -4.62
C PHE A 66 -19.49 -4.53 -5.89
N ARG A 67 -19.43 -5.27 -7.00
CA ARG A 67 -19.02 -4.74 -8.30
C ARG A 67 -20.07 -3.78 -8.88
N PRO A 68 -19.64 -2.70 -9.61
CA PRO A 68 -18.26 -2.38 -9.97
C PRO A 68 -17.48 -1.77 -8.80
N LEU A 69 -16.21 -2.16 -8.67
CA LEU A 69 -15.28 -1.58 -7.71
C LEU A 69 -14.47 -0.43 -8.35
N MET A 70 -13.58 0.19 -7.57
CA MET A 70 -12.67 1.22 -8.05
C MET A 70 -11.87 0.69 -9.26
N PRO A 71 -11.84 1.42 -10.39
CA PRO A 71 -11.13 1.00 -11.61
C PRO A 71 -9.61 1.15 -11.46
N ASP A 72 -8.90 0.66 -12.49
CA ASP A 72 -7.44 0.79 -12.68
C ASP A 72 -6.62 0.02 -11.65
N VAL A 73 -7.17 -1.10 -11.13
CA VAL A 73 -6.46 -2.03 -10.25
C VAL A 73 -6.07 -3.29 -11.01
N SER A 74 -4.81 -3.68 -10.91
CA SER A 74 -4.28 -4.92 -11.48
C SER A 74 -3.64 -5.78 -10.40
N PHE A 75 -3.67 -7.11 -10.60
CA PHE A 75 -3.13 -8.06 -9.63
C PHE A 75 -2.04 -8.94 -10.22
N ALA A 76 -0.90 -9.02 -9.52
CA ALA A 76 0.16 -9.98 -9.79
C ALA A 76 0.17 -11.12 -8.75
N PRO A 77 0.72 -12.30 -9.07
CA PRO A 77 1.05 -13.27 -8.06
C PRO A 77 2.05 -12.70 -7.04
N PHE A 78 1.85 -13.01 -5.77
CA PHE A 78 2.76 -12.58 -4.71
C PHE A 78 4.11 -13.27 -4.83
N ASN A 79 5.21 -12.56 -4.60
CA ASN A 79 6.59 -13.02 -4.80
C ASN A 79 6.98 -13.38 -6.26
N ASP A 80 6.20 -12.93 -7.26
CA ASP A 80 6.55 -13.07 -8.68
C ASP A 80 7.01 -11.73 -9.26
N SER A 81 8.32 -11.50 -9.24
CA SER A 81 8.95 -10.28 -9.75
C SER A 81 8.69 -10.08 -11.26
N ALA A 82 8.69 -11.15 -12.04
CA ALA A 82 8.46 -11.06 -13.49
C ALA A 82 7.01 -10.67 -13.81
N ALA A 83 6.04 -11.17 -13.04
CA ALA A 83 4.65 -10.75 -13.18
C ALA A 83 4.45 -9.28 -12.75
N ALA A 84 5.10 -8.85 -11.67
CA ALA A 84 5.06 -7.46 -11.23
C ALA A 84 5.63 -6.52 -12.29
N GLU A 85 6.78 -6.86 -12.91
CA GLU A 85 7.42 -6.07 -13.96
C GLU A 85 6.52 -5.88 -15.20
N ARG A 86 5.70 -6.87 -15.54
CA ARG A 86 4.74 -6.74 -16.66
C ARG A 86 3.58 -5.79 -16.38
N LEU A 87 3.22 -5.56 -15.12
CA LEU A 87 2.07 -4.74 -14.72
C LEU A 87 2.47 -3.33 -14.28
N ILE A 88 3.66 -3.18 -13.68
CA ILE A 88 4.13 -1.88 -13.21
C ILE A 88 4.74 -1.12 -14.38
N GLY A 89 4.17 0.04 -14.68
CA GLY A 89 4.57 0.84 -15.84
C GLY A 89 4.26 2.32 -15.69
N PRO A 90 4.37 3.11 -16.78
CA PRO A 90 4.20 4.58 -16.76
C PRO A 90 2.86 5.06 -16.21
N GLN A 91 1.80 4.24 -16.31
CA GLN A 91 0.47 4.56 -15.79
C GLN A 91 0.24 4.15 -14.34
N THR A 92 1.21 3.45 -13.72
CA THR A 92 1.12 3.00 -12.33
C THR A 92 1.40 4.16 -11.38
N CYS A 93 0.43 4.55 -10.56
CA CYS A 93 0.62 5.56 -9.51
C CYS A 93 1.11 4.96 -8.20
N ALA A 94 0.74 3.70 -7.91
CA ALA A 94 1.15 3.03 -6.67
C ALA A 94 1.23 1.51 -6.80
N VAL A 95 2.05 0.91 -5.96
CA VAL A 95 2.14 -0.53 -5.73
C VAL A 95 1.86 -0.79 -4.25
N PHE A 96 0.81 -1.55 -3.94
CA PHE A 96 0.43 -1.92 -2.59
C PHE A 96 0.87 -3.35 -2.28
N VAL A 97 1.60 -3.53 -1.19
CA VAL A 97 2.09 -4.84 -0.77
C VAL A 97 2.12 -4.95 0.75
N GLU A 98 1.71 -6.11 1.28
CA GLU A 98 1.97 -6.48 2.67
C GLU A 98 3.39 -7.07 2.75
N PRO A 99 4.31 -6.57 3.60
CA PRO A 99 5.60 -7.25 3.83
C PRO A 99 5.44 -8.70 4.31
N VAL A 100 4.35 -8.99 5.02
CA VAL A 100 3.89 -10.34 5.33
C VAL A 100 2.38 -10.38 5.11
N GLN A 101 1.91 -11.16 4.15
CA GLN A 101 0.47 -11.38 3.95
C GLN A 101 -0.10 -12.19 5.12
N GLY A 102 -0.87 -11.53 5.99
CA GLY A 102 -1.45 -12.16 7.17
C GLY A 102 -2.66 -13.03 6.80
N GLU A 103 -3.72 -12.40 6.31
CA GLU A 103 -4.98 -13.07 5.89
C GLU A 103 -4.78 -14.01 4.69
N GLY A 104 -3.69 -13.84 3.95
CA GLY A 104 -3.30 -14.69 2.83
C GLY A 104 -2.79 -16.07 3.25
N GLY A 105 -2.36 -16.24 4.50
CA GLY A 105 -1.84 -17.50 5.03
C GLY A 105 -0.44 -17.40 5.67
N ILE A 106 -0.05 -16.23 6.14
CA ILE A 106 1.27 -15.93 6.74
C ILE A 106 2.40 -16.16 5.73
N HIS A 107 2.32 -15.44 4.61
CA HIS A 107 3.33 -15.51 3.56
C HIS A 107 4.24 -14.28 3.61
N PRO A 108 5.52 -14.39 3.97
CA PRO A 108 6.45 -13.27 3.90
C PRO A 108 6.83 -12.96 2.44
N ALA A 109 6.94 -11.68 2.14
CA ALA A 109 7.57 -11.22 0.91
C ALA A 109 9.07 -11.54 0.97
N THR A 110 9.63 -12.03 -0.13
CA THR A 110 11.08 -12.21 -0.20
C THR A 110 11.78 -10.84 -0.30
N ARG A 111 12.97 -10.75 0.26
CA ARG A 111 13.78 -9.53 0.18
C ARG A 111 14.01 -9.09 -1.28
N GLU A 112 14.33 -10.06 -2.14
CA GLU A 112 14.53 -9.84 -3.57
C GLU A 112 13.29 -9.24 -4.24
N PHE A 113 12.10 -9.78 -3.94
CA PHE A 113 10.85 -9.27 -4.47
C PHE A 113 10.60 -7.82 -4.06
N LEU A 114 10.78 -7.47 -2.78
CA LEU A 114 10.58 -6.10 -2.30
C LEU A 114 11.60 -5.12 -2.90
N HIS A 115 12.87 -5.54 -3.07
CA HIS A 115 13.87 -4.73 -3.76
C HIS A 115 13.48 -4.50 -5.23
N ASN A 116 13.02 -5.52 -5.93
CA ASN A 116 12.54 -5.39 -7.31
C ASN A 116 11.36 -4.42 -7.40
N LEU A 117 10.37 -4.51 -6.49
CA LEU A 117 9.26 -3.56 -6.44
C LEU A 117 9.74 -2.13 -6.22
N ARG A 118 10.74 -1.92 -5.34
CA ARG A 118 11.31 -0.58 -5.10
C ARG A 118 11.98 -0.02 -6.36
N GLU A 119 12.76 -0.84 -7.06
CA GLU A 119 13.41 -0.45 -8.31
C GLU A 119 12.39 -0.10 -9.41
N LEU A 120 11.34 -0.90 -9.56
CA LEU A 120 10.27 -0.64 -10.52
C LEU A 120 9.52 0.65 -10.17
N CYS A 121 9.19 0.85 -8.90
CA CYS A 121 8.54 2.08 -8.44
C CYS A 121 9.42 3.31 -8.69
N ASN A 122 10.71 3.23 -8.44
CA ASN A 122 11.66 4.31 -8.74
C ASN A 122 11.74 4.60 -10.24
N ARG A 123 11.83 3.55 -11.06
CA ARG A 123 11.92 3.65 -12.53
C ARG A 123 10.70 4.36 -13.13
N PHE A 124 9.52 4.05 -12.64
CA PHE A 124 8.27 4.56 -13.22
C PHE A 124 7.65 5.70 -12.41
N GLY A 125 8.25 6.15 -11.31
CA GLY A 125 7.70 7.19 -10.46
C GLY A 125 6.37 6.78 -9.80
N ALA A 126 6.22 5.51 -9.42
CA ALA A 126 5.09 5.00 -8.67
C ALA A 126 5.41 5.02 -7.17
N ALA A 127 4.42 5.27 -6.33
CA ALA A 127 4.59 5.15 -4.89
C ALA A 127 4.61 3.67 -4.45
N LEU A 128 5.60 3.26 -3.67
CA LEU A 128 5.60 1.96 -3.00
C LEU A 128 4.90 2.11 -1.66
N VAL A 129 3.80 1.38 -1.47
CA VAL A 129 2.99 1.42 -0.25
C VAL A 129 3.08 0.09 0.47
N PHE A 130 3.61 0.10 1.70
CA PHE A 130 3.61 -1.08 2.55
C PHE A 130 2.39 -1.06 3.47
N ASP A 131 1.59 -2.13 3.40
CA ASP A 131 0.52 -2.35 4.36
C ASP A 131 1.05 -3.12 5.55
N GLU A 132 1.36 -2.40 6.62
CA GLU A 132 1.84 -2.96 7.88
C GLU A 132 0.76 -3.01 8.98
N ILE A 133 -0.50 -2.92 8.60
CA ILE A 133 -1.64 -2.99 9.52
C ILE A 133 -1.60 -4.26 10.37
N GLN A 134 -1.18 -5.38 9.78
CA GLN A 134 -1.12 -6.65 10.50
C GLN A 134 0.31 -7.04 10.91
N CYS A 135 1.31 -6.81 10.08
CA CYS A 135 2.68 -7.25 10.33
C CYS A 135 3.56 -6.24 11.08
N GLY A 136 3.13 -4.98 11.19
CA GLY A 136 3.85 -3.93 11.92
C GLY A 136 3.71 -3.98 13.44
N MET A 137 4.16 -2.93 14.08
CA MET A 137 4.06 -2.70 15.53
C MET A 137 4.64 -3.84 16.38
N GLY A 138 5.82 -4.33 16.00
CA GLY A 138 6.55 -5.35 16.74
C GLY A 138 6.16 -6.79 16.42
N ARG A 139 5.16 -7.04 15.56
CA ARG A 139 4.62 -8.37 15.28
C ARG A 139 5.67 -9.34 14.72
N THR A 140 6.61 -8.84 13.94
CA THR A 140 7.64 -9.63 13.25
C THR A 140 9.01 -9.57 13.94
N GLY A 141 9.12 -8.91 15.10
CA GLY A 141 10.36 -8.80 15.90
C GLY A 141 11.09 -7.46 15.77
N THR A 142 10.81 -6.67 14.74
CA THR A 142 11.20 -5.26 14.61
C THR A 142 9.97 -4.37 14.77
N LEU A 143 10.13 -3.06 14.99
CA LEU A 143 8.98 -2.17 15.11
C LEU A 143 8.14 -2.23 13.84
N TRP A 144 8.78 -2.16 12.68
CA TRP A 144 8.17 -2.32 11.37
C TRP A 144 8.77 -3.51 10.63
N ALA A 145 7.94 -4.26 9.90
CA ALA A 145 8.39 -5.43 9.17
C ALA A 145 9.39 -5.07 8.06
N TYR A 146 9.24 -3.90 7.42
CA TYR A 146 10.14 -3.44 6.37
C TYR A 146 11.60 -3.30 6.82
N GLU A 147 11.86 -3.04 8.11
CA GLU A 147 13.21 -2.89 8.65
C GLU A 147 14.08 -4.14 8.42
N GLN A 148 13.44 -5.33 8.41
CA GLN A 148 14.13 -6.60 8.16
C GLN A 148 14.58 -6.78 6.71
N THR A 149 13.96 -6.05 5.79
CA THR A 149 14.25 -6.17 4.36
C THR A 149 15.23 -5.11 3.87
N GLY A 150 15.33 -3.99 4.58
CA GLY A 150 16.15 -2.84 4.19
C GLY A 150 15.52 -2.04 3.04
N VAL A 151 14.26 -2.29 2.71
CA VAL A 151 13.51 -1.55 1.68
C VAL A 151 12.55 -0.58 2.35
N ALA A 152 12.76 0.72 2.17
CA ALA A 152 11.85 1.74 2.66
C ALA A 152 10.73 2.02 1.64
N PRO A 153 9.45 2.07 2.07
CA PRO A 153 8.35 2.49 1.21
C PRO A 153 8.26 4.02 1.11
N ASP A 154 7.44 4.53 0.20
CA ASP A 154 7.05 5.94 0.15
C ASP A 154 5.88 6.25 1.08
N MET A 155 5.03 5.25 1.30
CA MET A 155 3.94 5.28 2.29
C MET A 155 3.80 3.96 3.01
N MET A 156 3.26 4.01 4.23
CA MET A 156 2.97 2.82 5.03
C MET A 156 1.65 3.01 5.77
N THR A 157 0.81 1.98 5.76
CA THR A 157 -0.42 1.96 6.56
C THR A 157 -0.22 1.16 7.85
N ALA A 158 -0.74 1.68 8.95
CA ALA A 158 -0.66 1.05 10.27
C ALA A 158 -2.01 1.16 11.00
N ALA A 159 -2.34 0.16 11.80
CA ALA A 159 -3.53 0.12 12.64
C ALA A 159 -3.41 -1.02 13.68
N LYS A 160 -4.51 -1.68 14.02
CA LYS A 160 -4.56 -2.84 14.95
C LYS A 160 -3.75 -2.57 16.22
N ALA A 161 -2.54 -3.11 16.33
CA ALA A 161 -1.69 -2.96 17.51
C ALA A 161 -1.28 -1.50 17.81
N LEU A 162 -1.36 -0.59 16.82
CA LEU A 162 -1.05 0.83 16.99
C LEU A 162 -1.84 1.49 18.12
N GLY A 163 -3.12 1.14 18.27
CA GLY A 163 -4.01 1.72 19.26
C GLY A 163 -4.06 0.99 20.61
N GLY A 164 -3.39 -0.16 20.75
CA GLY A 164 -3.45 -0.94 21.99
C GLY A 164 -4.87 -1.35 22.40
N GLY A 165 -5.79 -1.48 21.44
CA GLY A 165 -7.21 -1.79 21.65
C GLY A 165 -8.17 -0.65 21.34
N LEU A 166 -7.67 0.58 21.13
CA LEU A 166 -8.47 1.71 20.69
C LEU A 166 -8.56 1.78 19.15
N PRO A 167 -9.69 2.27 18.60
CA PRO A 167 -9.84 2.48 17.16
C PRO A 167 -8.88 3.58 16.68
N ILE A 168 -7.88 3.20 15.90
CA ILE A 168 -6.94 4.12 15.26
C ILE A 168 -6.34 3.46 14.03
N GLY A 169 -6.09 4.26 13.01
CA GLY A 169 -5.27 3.95 11.86
C GLY A 169 -4.35 5.11 11.53
N ALA A 170 -3.31 4.86 10.79
CA ALA A 170 -2.39 5.88 10.35
C ALA A 170 -1.84 5.55 8.95
N THR A 171 -1.66 6.59 8.15
CA THR A 171 -0.88 6.53 6.91
C THR A 171 0.36 7.39 7.10
N LEU A 172 1.51 6.76 7.09
CA LEU A 172 2.81 7.38 7.20
C LEU A 172 3.34 7.68 5.80
N LEU A 173 3.90 8.86 5.56
CA LEU A 173 4.30 9.32 4.24
C LEU A 173 5.65 10.03 4.27
N THR A 174 6.40 9.94 3.17
CA THR A 174 7.56 10.80 2.92
C THR A 174 7.13 12.22 2.57
N ASP A 175 8.02 13.20 2.76
CA ASP A 175 7.78 14.59 2.31
C ASP A 175 7.53 14.68 0.80
N GLN A 176 8.10 13.77 0.00
CA GLN A 176 7.83 13.72 -1.43
C GLN A 176 6.34 13.51 -1.75
N ILE A 177 5.67 12.59 -1.05
CA ILE A 177 4.22 12.38 -1.20
C ILE A 177 3.45 13.53 -0.54
N ALA A 178 3.83 13.91 0.68
CA ALA A 178 3.13 14.90 1.48
C ALA A 178 3.11 16.29 0.83
N SER A 179 4.13 16.67 0.06
CA SER A 179 4.21 17.95 -0.63
C SER A 179 3.10 18.19 -1.67
N ALA A 180 2.50 17.12 -2.18
CA ALA A 180 1.38 17.18 -3.12
C ALA A 180 0.01 17.35 -2.41
N LEU A 181 -0.03 17.27 -1.08
CA LEU A 181 -1.27 17.26 -0.30
C LEU A 181 -1.52 18.60 0.39
N ALA A 182 -2.78 18.99 0.46
CA ALA A 182 -3.25 20.16 1.19
C ALA A 182 -4.33 19.75 2.22
N PRO A 183 -4.58 20.58 3.24
CA PRO A 183 -5.71 20.36 4.16
C PRO A 183 -7.01 20.20 3.39
N GLY A 184 -7.74 19.10 3.68
CA GLY A 184 -9.02 18.77 3.01
C GLY A 184 -8.88 17.72 1.89
N ASP A 185 -7.69 17.29 1.53
CA ASP A 185 -7.48 16.28 0.47
C ASP A 185 -7.73 14.82 0.92
N HIS A 186 -7.93 14.61 2.21
CA HIS A 186 -8.21 13.29 2.79
C HIS A 186 -9.62 12.76 2.51
#